data_c436c0a050a10b4f0f27dc5ccb450a3a
#
_entry.id   c436c0a050a10b4f0f27dc5ccb450a3a
#
_cell.length_a   1.000
_cell.length_b   1.000
_cell.length_c   1.000
_cell.angle_alpha   90.00
_cell.angle_beta   90.00
_cell.angle_gamma   90.00
#
_symmetry.space_group_name_H-M   'P 1'
#
loop_
_entity.id
_entity.type
_entity.pdbx_description
1 polymer ?
#
loop_
_entity_poly.entity_id
_entity_poly.type
_entity_poly.pdbx_seq_one_letter_code
_entity_poly.pdbx_strand_id
1 'polypeptide(L)'
;MGTDPSGRNGDIQDRSSREWCDEALTRLNAGRPESALEAARCAADLDPGAEWAYRLISLAHERLGRDADALAPAERAVELAPGSWPARVRLAAVLRRRPGRWRAAVEHAELARRFAPEQAGPEVLLGDLALLRGDHTRAEGLYRSALAVAPGDPQARTNLALALLRWERPRPHHDPAWPVDPRETGRARRALEVWSRQARLLVAVATVAVAAAALLLDRGTEARLGGFAVLALLVPLTVRQARRVGVWRYVPGMFGRDPWLGAGVVAAAASVPAFAAWLVLGTSAAVPRALDPVWAGLAGVLVLGWPALALVRGVAESWRGRPLPALEQAVLAGPDRVARRDAGVMLWIVLIRTWTVLVPLVGGALAVEPRAAVAALAVPYPVVRGCLRARYRDDVWLLVAAALVVPAAAACAAGGLLGSAWAWRAGLGALGAAVAVFAARAARAWWRGGPGPWRASLVMCDLPMGAEPSVALTAEVRQAISHARGVVLSYGDGLGPRAAGAAATVTSTGELRLIAGAEAWEAIAADPRVAVFAADPLQRRFWVEVRGVALADSGVLRVTPTRVLVGEYPGRHQRR
;
A
#
# COMPACT_ATOMS: atom_id res chain seq x y z
N MET A 1 23.56 -49.15 -11.55
CA MET A 1 23.08 -48.24 -12.60
C MET A 1 23.52 -46.84 -12.19
N GLY A 2 24.72 -46.44 -12.68
CA GLY A 2 25.31 -45.13 -12.38
C GLY A 2 24.66 -44.07 -13.25
N THR A 3 24.08 -43.07 -12.66
CA THR A 3 23.63 -41.85 -13.34
C THR A 3 24.86 -41.00 -13.62
N ASP A 4 25.18 -40.85 -14.88
CA ASP A 4 26.30 -40.08 -15.41
C ASP A 4 26.12 -38.58 -15.05
N PRO A 5 27.04 -37.96 -14.29
CA PRO A 5 26.94 -36.55 -13.91
C PRO A 5 27.42 -35.60 -15.05
N SER A 6 27.91 -36.12 -16.18
CA SER A 6 28.46 -35.33 -17.28
C SER A 6 27.41 -34.66 -18.18
N GLY A 7 26.15 -35.13 -18.17
CA GLY A 7 25.06 -34.55 -18.97
C GLY A 7 24.54 -33.17 -18.49
N ARG A 8 24.76 -32.82 -17.22
CA ARG A 8 24.31 -31.52 -16.67
C ARG A 8 25.25 -30.34 -16.96
N ASN A 9 26.53 -30.61 -17.23
CA ASN A 9 27.51 -29.55 -17.52
C ASN A 9 27.49 -29.08 -18.98
N GLY A 10 27.03 -29.91 -19.92
CA GLY A 10 26.94 -29.54 -21.34
C GLY A 10 25.84 -28.51 -21.64
N ASP A 11 24.70 -28.62 -20.97
CA ASP A 11 23.56 -27.70 -21.15
C ASP A 11 23.80 -26.29 -20.59
N ILE A 12 24.80 -26.11 -19.73
CA ILE A 12 25.13 -24.85 -19.08
C ILE A 12 25.98 -23.96 -19.98
N GLN A 13 26.79 -24.51 -20.85
CA GLN A 13 27.76 -23.77 -21.68
C GLN A 13 27.18 -23.16 -22.96
N ASP A 14 26.01 -23.60 -23.42
CA ASP A 14 25.41 -23.11 -24.68
C ASP A 14 24.35 -21.99 -24.50
N ARG A 15 23.95 -21.69 -23.27
CA ARG A 15 22.89 -20.68 -23.03
C ARG A 15 23.45 -19.26 -23.02
N SER A 16 22.77 -18.37 -23.72
CA SER A 16 23.06 -16.93 -23.69
C SER A 16 22.71 -16.29 -22.34
N SER A 17 23.34 -15.16 -22.02
CA SER A 17 23.00 -14.35 -20.82
C SER A 17 21.50 -14.02 -20.76
N ARG A 18 20.87 -13.79 -21.92
CA ARG A 18 19.42 -13.50 -22.00
C ARG A 18 18.56 -14.70 -21.60
N GLU A 19 18.89 -15.89 -22.05
CA GLU A 19 18.17 -17.11 -21.69
C GLU A 19 18.28 -17.42 -20.20
N TRP A 20 19.43 -17.14 -19.60
CA TRP A 20 19.60 -17.24 -18.15
C TRP A 20 18.79 -16.20 -17.39
N CYS A 21 18.61 -14.99 -17.92
CA CYS A 21 17.71 -13.99 -17.34
C CYS A 21 16.24 -14.43 -17.43
N ASP A 22 15.80 -14.97 -18.56
CA ASP A 22 14.45 -15.51 -18.74
C ASP A 22 14.16 -16.68 -17.78
N GLU A 23 15.14 -17.56 -17.59
CA GLU A 23 15.08 -18.65 -16.60
C GLU A 23 15.00 -18.10 -15.16
N ALA A 24 15.82 -17.10 -14.82
CA ALA A 24 15.79 -16.45 -13.52
C ALA A 24 14.41 -15.83 -13.24
N LEU A 25 13.83 -15.13 -14.21
CA LEU A 25 12.49 -14.55 -14.11
C LEU A 25 11.41 -15.63 -13.91
N THR A 26 11.51 -16.72 -14.67
CA THR A 26 10.60 -17.87 -14.54
C THR A 26 10.65 -18.48 -13.14
N ARG A 27 11.84 -18.65 -12.59
CA ARG A 27 12.04 -19.16 -11.22
C ARG A 27 11.54 -18.18 -10.15
N LEU A 28 11.71 -16.87 -10.34
CA LEU A 28 11.15 -15.85 -9.46
C LEU A 28 9.61 -15.91 -9.42
N ASN A 29 9.00 -16.04 -10.60
CA ASN A 29 7.54 -16.17 -10.71
C ASN A 29 7.02 -17.48 -10.11
N ALA A 30 7.83 -18.54 -10.14
CA ALA A 30 7.54 -19.82 -9.49
C ALA A 30 7.80 -19.81 -7.96
N GLY A 31 8.23 -18.67 -7.40
CA GLY A 31 8.50 -18.53 -5.95
C GLY A 31 9.77 -19.27 -5.49
N ARG A 32 10.75 -19.44 -6.36
CA ARG A 32 12.04 -20.08 -6.09
C ARG A 32 13.21 -19.09 -6.19
N PRO A 33 13.33 -18.15 -5.23
CA PRO A 33 14.28 -17.04 -5.32
C PRO A 33 15.75 -17.46 -5.21
N GLU A 34 16.10 -18.56 -4.51
CA GLU A 34 17.47 -19.06 -4.43
C GLU A 34 17.97 -19.50 -5.81
N SER A 35 17.22 -20.36 -6.46
CA SER A 35 17.59 -20.85 -7.80
C SER A 35 17.53 -19.76 -8.87
N ALA A 36 16.65 -18.76 -8.68
CA ALA A 36 16.60 -17.58 -9.54
C ALA A 36 17.86 -16.73 -9.39
N LEU A 37 18.38 -16.57 -8.16
CA LEU A 37 19.62 -15.84 -7.89
C LEU A 37 20.82 -16.51 -8.58
N GLU A 38 20.88 -17.83 -8.55
CA GLU A 38 21.92 -18.60 -9.25
C GLU A 38 21.86 -18.36 -10.77
N ALA A 39 20.69 -18.49 -11.37
CA ALA A 39 20.50 -18.25 -12.80
C ALA A 39 20.85 -16.80 -13.20
N ALA A 40 20.44 -15.82 -12.40
CA ALA A 40 20.75 -14.40 -12.66
C ALA A 40 22.26 -14.10 -12.52
N ARG A 41 22.98 -14.79 -11.63
CA ARG A 41 24.44 -14.70 -11.53
C ARG A 41 25.12 -15.30 -12.75
N CYS A 42 24.70 -16.48 -13.20
CA CYS A 42 25.22 -17.05 -14.46
C CYS A 42 25.04 -16.09 -15.63
N ALA A 43 23.88 -15.39 -15.71
CA ALA A 43 23.66 -14.38 -16.73
C ALA A 43 24.64 -13.20 -16.63
N ALA A 44 24.92 -12.70 -15.42
CA ALA A 44 25.84 -11.60 -15.17
C ALA A 44 27.31 -11.99 -15.41
N ASP A 45 27.68 -13.24 -15.14
CA ASP A 45 29.04 -13.78 -15.39
C ASP A 45 29.31 -13.94 -16.89
N LEU A 46 28.30 -14.34 -17.67
CA LEU A 46 28.38 -14.44 -19.13
C LEU A 46 28.41 -13.06 -19.81
N ASP A 47 27.65 -12.11 -19.31
CA ASP A 47 27.63 -10.74 -19.82
C ASP A 47 27.59 -9.73 -18.66
N PRO A 48 28.75 -9.25 -18.21
CA PRO A 48 28.83 -8.22 -17.16
C PRO A 48 28.20 -6.87 -17.53
N GLY A 49 27.86 -6.66 -18.80
CA GLY A 49 27.15 -5.49 -19.31
C GLY A 49 25.63 -5.64 -19.30
N ALA A 50 25.11 -6.84 -19.03
CA ALA A 50 23.68 -7.11 -19.02
C ALA A 50 23.00 -6.51 -17.78
N GLU A 51 22.42 -5.31 -17.90
CA GLU A 51 21.75 -4.62 -16.80
C GLU A 51 20.58 -5.43 -16.23
N TRP A 52 19.89 -6.20 -17.08
CA TRP A 52 18.76 -7.02 -16.67
C TRP A 52 19.14 -8.10 -15.67
N ALA A 53 20.30 -8.74 -15.83
CA ALA A 53 20.82 -9.72 -14.88
C ALA A 53 20.94 -9.12 -13.46
N TYR A 54 21.50 -7.92 -13.35
CA TYR A 54 21.66 -7.24 -12.06
C TYR A 54 20.32 -6.84 -11.44
N ARG A 55 19.32 -6.46 -12.25
CA ARG A 55 17.95 -6.23 -11.73
C ARG A 55 17.34 -7.49 -11.15
N LEU A 56 17.52 -8.63 -11.81
CA LEU A 56 17.02 -9.92 -11.33
C LEU A 56 17.77 -10.40 -10.09
N ILE A 57 19.10 -10.20 -9.99
CA ILE A 57 19.87 -10.45 -8.77
C ILE A 57 19.31 -9.62 -7.61
N SER A 58 19.10 -8.31 -7.82
CA SER A 58 18.50 -7.43 -6.81
C SER A 58 17.11 -7.92 -6.35
N LEU A 59 16.29 -8.34 -7.30
CA LEU A 59 14.93 -8.83 -7.03
C LEU A 59 14.96 -10.17 -6.27
N ALA A 60 15.86 -11.08 -6.63
CA ALA A 60 16.04 -12.35 -5.93
C ALA A 60 16.47 -12.13 -4.48
N HIS A 61 17.42 -11.23 -4.22
CA HIS A 61 17.80 -10.84 -2.86
C HIS A 61 16.64 -10.26 -2.06
N GLU A 62 15.82 -9.41 -2.67
CA GLU A 62 14.61 -8.87 -2.02
C GLU A 62 13.63 -9.99 -1.65
N ARG A 63 13.40 -10.96 -2.54
CA ARG A 63 12.51 -12.10 -2.28
C ARG A 63 13.02 -13.03 -1.19
N LEU A 64 14.35 -13.08 -1.00
CA LEU A 64 15.02 -13.78 0.09
C LEU A 64 14.99 -13.01 1.43
N GLY A 65 14.45 -11.78 1.43
CA GLY A 65 14.48 -10.89 2.60
C GLY A 65 15.86 -10.30 2.89
N ARG A 66 16.80 -10.42 1.95
CA ARG A 66 18.17 -9.89 2.02
C ARG A 66 18.22 -8.48 1.45
N ASP A 67 17.44 -7.55 2.04
CA ASP A 67 17.32 -6.17 1.55
C ASP A 67 18.67 -5.43 1.50
N ALA A 68 19.65 -5.85 2.33
CA ALA A 68 21.00 -5.27 2.31
C ALA A 68 21.72 -5.58 0.99
N ASP A 69 21.63 -6.81 0.54
CA ASP A 69 22.36 -7.33 -0.61
C ASP A 69 21.70 -6.93 -1.94
N ALA A 70 20.43 -6.49 -1.89
CA ALA A 70 19.69 -6.06 -3.07
C ALA A 70 20.14 -4.70 -3.63
N LEU A 71 20.84 -3.87 -2.83
CA LEU A 71 21.17 -2.49 -3.21
C LEU A 71 22.25 -2.41 -4.29
N ALA A 72 23.40 -3.00 -4.06
CA ALA A 72 24.54 -2.93 -4.99
C ALA A 72 24.20 -3.42 -6.40
N PRO A 73 23.49 -4.56 -6.58
CA PRO A 73 23.03 -4.95 -7.91
C PRO A 73 22.07 -3.96 -8.56
N ALA A 74 21.15 -3.34 -7.77
CA ALA A 74 20.25 -2.34 -8.32
C ALA A 74 20.97 -1.06 -8.76
N GLU A 75 21.96 -0.60 -8.00
CA GLU A 75 22.84 0.51 -8.37
C GLU A 75 23.61 0.18 -9.64
N ARG A 76 24.19 -1.03 -9.73
CA ARG A 76 24.92 -1.50 -10.91
C ARG A 76 24.04 -1.52 -12.16
N ALA A 77 22.78 -1.94 -12.04
CA ALA A 77 21.85 -1.92 -13.17
C ALA A 77 21.62 -0.49 -13.71
N VAL A 78 21.51 0.50 -12.81
CA VAL A 78 21.34 1.91 -13.21
C VAL A 78 22.63 2.48 -13.80
N GLU A 79 23.81 2.08 -13.33
CA GLU A 79 25.10 2.47 -13.92
C GLU A 79 25.25 1.94 -15.35
N LEU A 80 24.87 0.69 -15.57
CA LEU A 80 24.93 0.05 -16.89
C LEU A 80 23.92 0.66 -17.86
N ALA A 81 22.72 0.98 -17.40
CA ALA A 81 21.65 1.56 -18.23
C ALA A 81 20.96 2.74 -17.54
N PRO A 82 21.58 3.93 -17.50
CA PRO A 82 21.05 5.08 -16.74
C PRO A 82 19.69 5.59 -17.23
N GLY A 83 19.34 5.37 -18.49
CA GLY A 83 18.05 5.69 -19.09
C GLY A 83 16.99 4.59 -18.94
N SER A 84 17.33 3.45 -18.35
CA SER A 84 16.40 2.33 -18.14
C SER A 84 15.42 2.67 -17.00
N TRP A 85 14.14 2.86 -17.36
CA TRP A 85 13.11 3.06 -16.35
C TRP A 85 12.93 1.84 -15.42
N PRO A 86 13.03 0.56 -15.89
CA PRO A 86 12.93 -0.58 -15.00
C PRO A 86 14.08 -0.66 -14.00
N ALA A 87 15.32 -0.28 -14.42
CA ALA A 87 16.46 -0.23 -13.51
C ALA A 87 16.25 0.84 -12.41
N ARG A 88 15.76 2.01 -12.78
CA ARG A 88 15.44 3.08 -11.82
C ARG A 88 14.29 2.72 -10.90
N VAL A 89 13.23 2.09 -11.41
CA VAL A 89 12.13 1.55 -10.59
C VAL A 89 12.65 0.50 -9.61
N ARG A 90 13.56 -0.40 -10.06
CA ARG A 90 14.17 -1.41 -9.18
C ARG A 90 14.98 -0.75 -8.06
N LEU A 91 15.83 0.20 -8.40
CA LEU A 91 16.64 0.91 -7.40
C LEU A 91 15.75 1.69 -6.41
N ALA A 92 14.74 2.41 -6.89
CA ALA A 92 13.79 3.12 -6.03
C ALA A 92 13.03 2.17 -5.10
N ALA A 93 12.63 0.98 -5.58
CA ALA A 93 11.96 -0.05 -4.78
C ALA A 93 12.87 -0.58 -3.65
N VAL A 94 14.17 -0.71 -3.88
CA VAL A 94 15.14 -1.08 -2.84
C VAL A 94 15.37 0.07 -1.87
N LEU A 95 15.60 1.28 -2.38
CA LEU A 95 15.90 2.47 -1.56
C LEU A 95 14.75 2.81 -0.60
N ARG A 96 13.48 2.63 -1.00
CA ARG A 96 12.33 2.89 -0.12
C ARG A 96 12.32 2.07 1.17
N ARG A 97 13.01 0.92 1.19
CA ARG A 97 13.15 0.05 2.36
C ARG A 97 14.32 0.45 3.26
N ARG A 98 15.22 1.32 2.76
CA ARG A 98 16.39 1.78 3.50
C ARG A 98 16.09 3.01 4.32
N PRO A 99 16.52 3.08 5.60
CA PRO A 99 16.44 4.29 6.41
C PRO A 99 17.18 5.44 5.74
N GLY A 100 16.60 6.65 5.77
CA GLY A 100 17.25 7.86 5.26
C GLY A 100 17.34 7.99 3.73
N ARG A 101 16.99 6.93 2.95
CA ARG A 101 17.10 6.92 1.48
C ARG A 101 15.79 7.26 0.74
N TRP A 102 14.78 7.72 1.47
CA TRP A 102 13.46 8.00 0.88
C TRP A 102 13.49 9.04 -0.24
N ARG A 103 14.28 10.12 -0.06
CA ARG A 103 14.40 11.17 -1.08
C ARG A 103 14.96 10.61 -2.37
N ALA A 104 16.03 9.83 -2.30
CA ALA A 104 16.61 9.17 -3.46
C ALA A 104 15.63 8.19 -4.13
N ALA A 105 14.83 7.44 -3.35
CA ALA A 105 13.79 6.57 -3.90
C ALA A 105 12.76 7.36 -4.73
N VAL A 106 12.29 8.50 -4.23
CA VAL A 106 11.35 9.36 -4.96
C VAL A 106 12.00 9.92 -6.22
N GLU A 107 13.24 10.39 -6.14
CA GLU A 107 13.99 10.95 -7.27
C GLU A 107 14.14 9.93 -8.40
N HIS A 108 14.58 8.71 -8.10
CA HIS A 108 14.68 7.65 -9.10
C HIS A 108 13.33 7.26 -9.69
N ALA A 109 12.25 7.24 -8.90
CA ALA A 109 10.91 6.95 -9.40
C ALA A 109 10.38 8.07 -10.33
N GLU A 110 10.64 9.35 -9.99
CA GLU A 110 10.28 10.48 -10.86
C GLU A 110 11.09 10.49 -12.16
N LEU A 111 12.39 10.14 -12.11
CA LEU A 111 13.20 9.95 -13.33
C LEU A 111 12.65 8.81 -14.18
N ALA A 112 12.28 7.69 -13.60
CA ALA A 112 11.67 6.58 -14.33
C ALA A 112 10.38 7.00 -15.03
N ARG A 113 9.53 7.81 -14.37
CA ARG A 113 8.31 8.37 -14.94
C ARG A 113 8.60 9.32 -16.12
N ARG A 114 9.61 10.16 -15.99
CA ARG A 114 10.03 11.05 -17.09
C ARG A 114 10.54 10.27 -18.31
N PHE A 115 11.25 9.17 -18.09
CA PHE A 115 11.82 8.36 -19.16
C PHE A 115 10.78 7.50 -19.89
N ALA A 116 9.72 7.09 -19.19
CA ALA A 116 8.68 6.22 -19.74
C ALA A 116 7.28 6.62 -19.22
N PRO A 117 6.74 7.77 -19.63
CA PRO A 117 5.44 8.24 -19.17
C PRO A 117 4.28 7.34 -19.62
N GLU A 118 4.47 6.53 -20.66
CA GLU A 118 3.51 5.54 -21.17
C GLU A 118 3.52 4.24 -20.37
N GLN A 119 4.37 4.10 -19.35
CA GLN A 119 4.44 2.90 -18.51
C GLN A 119 3.78 3.13 -17.16
N ALA A 120 2.97 2.17 -16.74
CA ALA A 120 2.27 2.25 -15.45
C ALA A 120 3.20 2.05 -14.24
N GLY A 121 4.28 1.26 -14.39
CA GLY A 121 5.17 0.88 -13.31
C GLY A 121 5.73 2.05 -12.47
N PRO A 122 6.29 3.11 -13.08
CA PRO A 122 6.76 4.29 -12.36
C PRO A 122 5.65 5.00 -11.56
N GLU A 123 4.45 5.14 -12.14
CA GLU A 123 3.28 5.75 -11.47
C GLU A 123 2.84 4.91 -10.27
N VAL A 124 2.82 3.58 -10.41
CA VAL A 124 2.49 2.65 -9.32
C VAL A 124 3.48 2.80 -8.17
N LEU A 125 4.78 2.85 -8.47
CA LEU A 125 5.81 3.01 -7.45
C LEU A 125 5.71 4.36 -6.73
N LEU A 126 5.46 5.45 -7.44
CA LEU A 126 5.23 6.77 -6.85
C LEU A 126 3.97 6.77 -5.97
N GLY A 127 2.91 6.08 -6.41
CA GLY A 127 1.72 5.83 -5.62
C GLY A 127 2.02 5.06 -4.33
N ASP A 128 2.83 4.02 -4.40
CA ASP A 128 3.29 3.25 -3.25
C ASP A 128 4.09 4.12 -2.27
N LEU A 129 4.98 4.94 -2.78
CA LEU A 129 5.76 5.89 -1.99
C LEU A 129 4.84 6.90 -1.29
N ALA A 130 3.86 7.46 -1.99
CA ALA A 130 2.88 8.38 -1.43
C ALA A 130 2.00 7.68 -0.36
N LEU A 131 1.53 6.47 -0.65
CA LEU A 131 0.71 5.68 0.28
C LEU A 131 1.50 5.32 1.57
N LEU A 132 2.77 4.96 1.43
CA LEU A 132 3.66 4.69 2.57
C LEU A 132 3.89 5.91 3.45
N ARG A 133 3.81 7.13 2.89
CA ARG A 133 3.87 8.39 3.63
C ARG A 133 2.54 8.80 4.25
N GLY A 134 1.44 8.13 3.90
CA GLY A 134 0.09 8.51 4.29
C GLY A 134 -0.49 9.67 3.47
N ASP A 135 0.15 10.03 2.35
CA ASP A 135 -0.41 10.98 1.38
C ASP A 135 -1.40 10.26 0.47
N HIS A 136 -2.58 9.99 1.04
CA HIS A 136 -3.62 9.21 0.37
C HIS A 136 -4.17 9.90 -0.87
N THR A 137 -4.20 11.23 -0.89
CA THR A 137 -4.72 12.00 -2.03
C THR A 137 -3.79 11.91 -3.21
N ARG A 138 -2.48 12.06 -2.99
CA ARG A 138 -1.47 11.89 -4.03
C ARG A 138 -1.40 10.45 -4.52
N ALA A 139 -1.44 9.48 -3.60
CA ALA A 139 -1.46 8.05 -3.94
C ALA A 139 -2.67 7.68 -4.82
N GLU A 140 -3.86 8.18 -4.46
CA GLU A 140 -5.09 7.99 -5.25
C GLU A 140 -4.95 8.53 -6.68
N GLY A 141 -4.41 9.73 -6.86
CA GLY A 141 -4.16 10.33 -8.18
C GLY A 141 -3.20 9.48 -9.02
N LEU A 142 -2.04 9.09 -8.43
CA LEU A 142 -1.01 8.30 -9.10
C LEU A 142 -1.50 6.91 -9.52
N TYR A 143 -2.25 6.21 -8.66
CA TYR A 143 -2.81 4.91 -9.03
C TYR A 143 -3.89 5.02 -10.12
N ARG A 144 -4.69 6.10 -10.14
CA ARG A 144 -5.63 6.34 -11.24
C ARG A 144 -4.91 6.62 -12.55
N SER A 145 -3.82 7.39 -12.53
CA SER A 145 -2.98 7.58 -13.70
C SER A 145 -2.39 6.26 -14.20
N ALA A 146 -1.86 5.43 -13.30
CA ALA A 146 -1.35 4.11 -13.65
C ALA A 146 -2.44 3.21 -14.28
N LEU A 147 -3.66 3.23 -13.72
CA LEU A 147 -4.79 2.44 -14.23
C LEU A 147 -5.37 2.99 -15.54
N ALA A 148 -5.15 4.26 -15.86
CA ALA A 148 -5.49 4.81 -17.18
C ALA A 148 -4.58 4.22 -18.27
N VAL A 149 -3.30 3.97 -17.95
CA VAL A 149 -2.32 3.33 -18.85
C VAL A 149 -2.50 1.80 -18.87
N ALA A 150 -2.61 1.18 -17.70
CA ALA A 150 -2.74 -0.28 -17.54
C ALA A 150 -3.96 -0.64 -16.67
N PRO A 151 -5.17 -0.71 -17.24
CA PRO A 151 -6.41 -0.96 -16.47
C PRO A 151 -6.42 -2.30 -15.73
N GLY A 152 -5.58 -3.25 -16.15
CA GLY A 152 -5.46 -4.58 -15.56
C GLY A 152 -4.46 -4.69 -14.40
N ASP A 153 -3.70 -3.65 -14.08
CA ASP A 153 -2.62 -3.75 -13.08
C ASP A 153 -3.16 -4.09 -11.67
N PRO A 154 -2.83 -5.28 -11.12
CA PRO A 154 -3.37 -5.74 -9.85
C PRO A 154 -2.81 -4.96 -8.66
N GLN A 155 -1.56 -4.50 -8.74
CA GLN A 155 -0.92 -3.72 -7.68
C GLN A 155 -1.56 -2.33 -7.57
N ALA A 156 -1.74 -1.64 -8.70
CA ALA A 156 -2.40 -0.35 -8.74
C ALA A 156 -3.83 -0.42 -8.19
N ARG A 157 -4.61 -1.46 -8.57
CA ARG A 157 -5.99 -1.66 -8.08
C ARG A 157 -6.04 -1.91 -6.58
N THR A 158 -5.22 -2.84 -6.08
CA THR A 158 -5.19 -3.18 -4.65
C THR A 158 -4.74 -1.98 -3.82
N ASN A 159 -3.68 -1.30 -4.26
CA ASN A 159 -3.14 -0.17 -3.51
C ASN A 159 -4.01 1.09 -3.63
N LEU A 160 -4.74 1.28 -4.74
CA LEU A 160 -5.78 2.29 -4.85
C LEU A 160 -6.89 2.05 -3.82
N ALA A 161 -7.32 0.79 -3.64
CA ALA A 161 -8.30 0.45 -2.62
C ALA A 161 -7.81 0.83 -1.22
N LEU A 162 -6.52 0.60 -0.91
CA LEU A 162 -5.91 1.00 0.36
C LEU A 162 -5.87 2.52 0.52
N ALA A 163 -5.54 3.27 -0.55
CA ALA A 163 -5.55 4.72 -0.54
C ALA A 163 -6.96 5.28 -0.29
N LEU A 164 -7.98 4.72 -0.96
CA LEU A 164 -9.40 5.09 -0.80
C LEU A 164 -9.94 4.80 0.59
N LEU A 165 -9.52 3.69 1.22
CA LEU A 165 -9.85 3.40 2.61
C LEU A 165 -9.18 4.34 3.59
N ARG A 166 -8.21 5.12 3.15
CA ARG A 166 -7.29 5.85 4.03
C ARG A 166 -6.74 4.95 5.13
N TRP A 167 -6.42 3.73 4.74
CA TRP A 167 -5.81 2.78 5.64
C TRP A 167 -4.39 3.17 5.89
N GLU A 168 -4.15 3.59 7.09
CA GLU A 168 -2.81 3.91 7.52
C GLU A 168 -2.10 2.62 7.93
N ARG A 169 -1.16 2.22 7.11
CA ARG A 169 -0.20 1.21 7.55
C ARG A 169 0.57 1.76 8.75
N PRO A 170 0.91 0.91 9.73
CA PRO A 170 1.83 1.27 10.80
C PRO A 170 3.27 1.38 10.23
N ARG A 171 3.47 2.18 9.19
CA ARG A 171 4.78 2.54 8.64
C ARG A 171 5.07 4.01 8.93
N PRO A 172 6.34 4.36 8.99
CA PRO A 172 6.76 5.68 9.44
C PRO A 172 6.20 6.78 8.54
N HIS A 173 5.44 7.70 9.11
CA HIS A 173 5.15 8.97 8.49
C HIS A 173 6.44 9.78 8.47
N HIS A 174 7.13 9.74 7.35
CA HIS A 174 8.26 10.61 7.12
C HIS A 174 7.84 11.83 6.34
N ASP A 175 8.09 13.00 6.91
CA ASP A 175 8.15 14.24 6.17
C ASP A 175 9.57 14.48 5.73
N PRO A 176 9.88 14.64 4.41
CA PRO A 176 11.22 14.99 3.97
C PRO A 176 11.73 16.31 4.56
N ALA A 177 10.83 17.20 4.99
CA ALA A 177 11.17 18.41 5.70
C ALA A 177 11.60 18.16 7.16
N TRP A 178 11.34 16.97 7.71
CA TRP A 178 11.72 16.64 9.07
C TRP A 178 13.06 15.89 9.07
N PRO A 179 14.08 16.41 9.75
CA PRO A 179 15.40 15.79 9.86
C PRO A 179 15.40 14.62 10.87
N VAL A 180 14.38 13.77 10.84
CA VAL A 180 14.17 12.66 11.79
C VAL A 180 14.00 11.38 11.02
N ASP A 181 14.58 10.29 11.57
CA ASP A 181 14.40 8.95 10.99
C ASP A 181 12.90 8.60 10.90
N PRO A 182 12.41 8.20 9.74
CA PRO A 182 11.06 7.71 9.54
C PRO A 182 10.62 6.63 10.55
N ARG A 183 11.55 5.84 11.06
CA ARG A 183 11.27 4.82 12.09
C ARG A 183 10.88 5.45 13.43
N GLU A 184 11.46 6.59 13.78
CA GLU A 184 11.14 7.28 15.03
C GLU A 184 9.76 7.93 14.96
N THR A 185 9.45 8.61 13.86
CA THR A 185 8.11 9.19 13.64
C THR A 185 7.02 8.12 13.56
N GLY A 186 7.30 6.99 12.92
CA GLY A 186 6.39 5.84 12.88
C GLY A 186 6.21 5.16 14.24
N ARG A 187 7.25 5.12 15.07
CA ARG A 187 7.17 4.62 16.46
C ARG A 187 6.31 5.55 17.31
N ALA A 188 6.54 6.87 17.20
CA ALA A 188 5.76 7.88 17.89
C ALA A 188 4.28 7.82 17.54
N ARG A 189 3.96 7.79 16.25
CA ARG A 189 2.58 7.64 15.78
C ARG A 189 1.91 6.39 16.33
N ARG A 190 2.57 5.23 16.22
CA ARG A 190 2.04 3.96 16.74
C ARG A 190 1.80 4.03 18.25
N ALA A 191 2.71 4.66 19.00
CA ALA A 191 2.55 4.84 20.43
C ALA A 191 1.29 5.66 20.76
N LEU A 192 1.07 6.77 20.04
CA LEU A 192 -0.12 7.61 20.18
C LEU A 192 -1.42 6.89 19.80
N GLU A 193 -1.41 6.15 18.69
CA GLU A 193 -2.57 5.33 18.28
C GLU A 193 -2.92 4.25 19.31
N VAL A 194 -1.92 3.49 19.77
CA VAL A 194 -2.13 2.42 20.74
C VAL A 194 -2.62 3.00 22.06
N TRP A 195 -2.01 4.08 22.55
CA TRP A 195 -2.45 4.74 23.77
C TRP A 195 -3.88 5.24 23.66
N SER A 196 -4.22 5.99 22.61
CA SER A 196 -5.55 6.57 22.45
C SER A 196 -6.64 5.49 22.34
N ARG A 197 -6.34 4.37 21.69
CA ARG A 197 -7.25 3.25 21.57
C ARG A 197 -7.44 2.51 22.91
N GLN A 198 -6.34 2.23 23.60
CA GLN A 198 -6.37 1.55 24.90
C GLN A 198 -7.08 2.40 25.96
N ALA A 199 -6.74 3.69 26.07
CA ALA A 199 -7.36 4.58 27.03
C ALA A 199 -8.87 4.69 26.83
N ARG A 200 -9.32 4.96 25.61
CA ARG A 200 -10.76 5.06 25.31
C ARG A 200 -11.52 3.77 25.54
N LEU A 201 -10.92 2.62 25.15
CA LEU A 201 -11.54 1.32 25.35
C LEU A 201 -11.66 1.00 26.86
N LEU A 202 -10.59 1.19 27.63
CA LEU A 202 -10.58 0.92 29.06
C LEU A 202 -11.58 1.82 29.80
N VAL A 203 -11.60 3.12 29.50
CA VAL A 203 -12.55 4.06 30.08
C VAL A 203 -13.99 3.68 29.71
N ALA A 204 -14.26 3.35 28.46
CA ALA A 204 -15.61 2.96 28.02
C ALA A 204 -16.10 1.67 28.74
N VAL A 205 -15.25 0.65 28.78
CA VAL A 205 -15.58 -0.62 29.48
C VAL A 205 -15.75 -0.39 30.98
N ALA A 206 -14.86 0.38 31.61
CA ALA A 206 -14.96 0.71 33.03
C ALA A 206 -16.24 1.51 33.35
N THR A 207 -16.61 2.47 32.50
CA THR A 207 -17.85 3.23 32.67
C THR A 207 -19.07 2.31 32.64
N VAL A 208 -19.16 1.42 31.67
CA VAL A 208 -20.25 0.44 31.59
C VAL A 208 -20.26 -0.51 32.79
N ALA A 209 -19.07 -1.02 33.18
CA ALA A 209 -18.96 -1.95 34.30
C ALA A 209 -19.38 -1.29 35.64
N VAL A 210 -18.92 -0.06 35.88
CA VAL A 210 -19.31 0.72 37.10
C VAL A 210 -20.80 0.99 37.11
N ALA A 211 -21.37 1.45 35.98
CA ALA A 211 -22.78 1.70 35.87
C ALA A 211 -23.63 0.41 36.08
N ALA A 212 -23.23 -0.68 35.44
CA ALA A 212 -23.92 -1.98 35.59
C ALA A 212 -23.84 -2.51 37.01
N ALA A 213 -22.68 -2.44 37.66
CA ALA A 213 -22.53 -2.91 39.04
C ALA A 213 -23.32 -2.07 40.03
N ALA A 214 -23.41 -0.74 39.80
CA ALA A 214 -24.20 0.15 40.64
C ALA A 214 -25.69 -0.13 40.52
N LEU A 215 -26.19 -0.43 39.32
CA LEU A 215 -27.63 -0.59 39.06
C LEU A 215 -28.16 -2.01 39.22
N LEU A 216 -27.39 -3.00 38.79
CA LEU A 216 -27.86 -4.39 38.78
C LEU A 216 -27.50 -5.14 40.05
N LEU A 217 -26.42 -4.72 40.73
CA LEU A 217 -25.91 -5.39 41.92
C LEU A 217 -26.01 -4.57 43.20
N ASP A 218 -26.45 -3.33 43.09
CA ASP A 218 -26.52 -2.33 44.19
C ASP A 218 -25.17 -2.14 44.93
N ARG A 219 -24.05 -2.31 44.18
CA ARG A 219 -22.69 -2.20 44.70
C ARG A 219 -21.98 -0.95 44.20
N GLY A 220 -22.59 0.21 44.40
CA GLY A 220 -22.10 1.48 43.85
C GLY A 220 -20.70 1.88 44.38
N THR A 221 -20.41 1.63 45.65
CA THR A 221 -19.15 1.98 46.29
C THR A 221 -17.99 1.12 45.79
N GLU A 222 -18.15 -0.21 45.76
CA GLU A 222 -17.14 -1.14 45.27
C GLU A 222 -16.87 -0.92 43.78
N ALA A 223 -17.92 -0.67 43.00
CA ALA A 223 -17.81 -0.39 41.58
C ALA A 223 -16.97 0.88 41.31
N ARG A 224 -17.13 1.91 42.10
CA ARG A 224 -16.32 3.16 42.01
C ARG A 224 -14.88 2.91 42.36
N LEU A 225 -14.59 2.15 43.42
CA LEU A 225 -13.23 1.74 43.75
C LEU A 225 -12.57 0.98 42.59
N GLY A 226 -13.33 0.09 41.91
CA GLY A 226 -12.91 -0.55 40.67
C GLY A 226 -12.61 0.46 39.55
N GLY A 227 -13.42 1.50 39.42
CA GLY A 227 -13.20 2.61 38.47
C GLY A 227 -11.89 3.36 38.75
N PHE A 228 -11.58 3.67 40.01
CA PHE A 228 -10.29 4.28 40.40
C PHE A 228 -9.11 3.34 40.15
N ALA A 229 -9.28 2.04 40.35
CA ALA A 229 -8.25 1.05 40.01
C ALA A 229 -7.93 1.05 38.51
N VAL A 230 -8.95 1.20 37.65
CA VAL A 230 -8.73 1.35 36.19
C VAL A 230 -7.97 2.64 35.86
N LEU A 231 -8.30 3.77 36.51
CA LEU A 231 -7.54 5.00 36.35
C LEU A 231 -6.08 4.84 36.78
N ALA A 232 -5.83 4.15 37.90
CA ALA A 232 -4.47 3.84 38.35
C ALA A 232 -3.72 2.97 37.32
N LEU A 233 -4.37 2.01 36.67
CA LEU A 233 -3.79 1.19 35.60
C LEU A 233 -3.47 2.00 34.33
N LEU A 234 -4.23 3.06 34.05
CA LEU A 234 -3.96 3.94 32.91
C LEU A 234 -2.65 4.72 33.06
N VAL A 235 -2.20 5.02 34.29
CA VAL A 235 -0.97 5.77 34.53
C VAL A 235 0.27 5.07 33.95
N PRO A 236 0.60 3.81 34.32
CA PRO A 236 1.76 3.12 33.76
C PRO A 236 1.64 2.91 32.25
N LEU A 237 0.44 2.68 31.73
CA LEU A 237 0.20 2.57 30.28
C LEU A 237 0.54 3.90 29.58
N THR A 238 0.09 5.02 30.14
CA THR A 238 0.38 6.38 29.61
C THR A 238 1.88 6.67 29.63
N VAL A 239 2.53 6.45 30.76
CA VAL A 239 3.98 6.66 30.89
C VAL A 239 4.77 5.79 29.90
N ARG A 240 4.40 4.53 29.77
CA ARG A 240 5.04 3.61 28.81
C ARG A 240 4.92 4.09 27.37
N GLN A 241 3.73 4.53 26.94
CA GLN A 241 3.54 5.01 25.58
C GLN A 241 4.16 6.39 25.36
N ALA A 242 4.09 7.28 26.34
CA ALA A 242 4.72 8.59 26.29
C ALA A 242 6.25 8.48 26.08
N ARG A 243 6.92 7.56 26.78
CA ARG A 243 8.35 7.27 26.58
C ARG A 243 8.67 6.75 25.18
N ARG A 244 7.72 6.09 24.50
CA ARG A 244 7.89 5.56 23.14
C ARG A 244 7.75 6.61 22.06
N VAL A 245 7.12 7.75 22.35
CA VAL A 245 6.93 8.83 21.38
C VAL A 245 8.27 9.45 20.98
N GLY A 246 9.15 9.78 21.93
CA GLY A 246 10.52 10.29 21.70
C GLY A 246 10.59 11.64 20.96
N VAL A 247 9.84 11.79 19.89
CA VAL A 247 9.88 12.95 18.98
C VAL A 247 8.67 13.88 19.14
N TRP A 248 8.42 14.35 20.35
CA TRP A 248 7.23 15.14 20.72
C TRP A 248 7.02 16.41 19.89
N ARG A 249 8.11 17.08 19.50
CA ARG A 249 8.06 18.33 18.72
C ARG A 249 7.37 18.16 17.35
N TYR A 250 7.32 16.94 16.81
CA TYR A 250 6.66 16.65 15.53
C TYR A 250 5.21 16.18 15.66
N VAL A 251 4.74 15.93 16.88
CA VAL A 251 3.37 15.44 17.13
C VAL A 251 2.29 16.41 16.61
N PRO A 252 2.39 17.74 16.81
CA PRO A 252 1.40 18.67 16.24
C PRO A 252 1.30 18.56 14.70
N GLY A 253 2.45 18.45 14.01
CA GLY A 253 2.47 18.25 12.56
C GLY A 253 1.87 16.91 12.13
N MET A 254 2.04 15.84 12.94
CA MET A 254 1.38 14.55 12.70
C MET A 254 -0.16 14.67 12.80
N PHE A 255 -0.68 15.43 13.76
CA PHE A 255 -2.11 15.66 13.92
C PHE A 255 -2.70 16.49 12.77
N GLY A 256 -1.96 17.48 12.28
CA GLY A 256 -2.37 18.26 11.11
C GLY A 256 -2.50 17.42 9.83
N ARG A 257 -1.62 16.42 9.67
CA ARG A 257 -1.66 15.48 8.53
C ARG A 257 -2.72 14.39 8.67
N ASP A 258 -2.92 13.94 9.92
CA ASP A 258 -3.93 12.93 10.26
C ASP A 258 -4.86 13.46 11.33
N PRO A 259 -5.92 14.18 10.93
CA PRO A 259 -6.88 14.74 11.88
C PRO A 259 -7.60 13.65 12.69
N TRP A 260 -7.71 12.42 12.19
CA TRP A 260 -8.31 11.31 12.93
C TRP A 260 -7.42 10.79 14.05
N LEU A 261 -6.09 10.77 13.83
CA LEU A 261 -5.13 10.50 14.90
C LEU A 261 -5.24 11.58 15.98
N GLY A 262 -5.23 12.86 15.58
CA GLY A 262 -5.37 13.99 16.48
C GLY A 262 -6.68 13.90 17.29
N ALA A 263 -7.82 13.72 16.61
CA ALA A 263 -9.12 13.54 17.25
C ALA A 263 -9.13 12.35 18.21
N GLY A 264 -8.51 11.23 17.84
CA GLY A 264 -8.39 10.06 18.69
C GLY A 264 -7.62 10.30 19.98
N VAL A 265 -6.49 11.01 19.88
CA VAL A 265 -5.65 11.36 21.03
C VAL A 265 -6.35 12.38 21.93
N VAL A 266 -6.96 13.41 21.36
CA VAL A 266 -7.73 14.42 22.13
C VAL A 266 -8.94 13.78 22.83
N ALA A 267 -9.71 12.93 22.14
CA ALA A 267 -10.83 12.22 22.75
C ALA A 267 -10.38 11.32 23.91
N ALA A 268 -9.24 10.63 23.78
CA ALA A 268 -8.66 9.84 24.86
C ALA A 268 -8.23 10.71 26.05
N ALA A 269 -7.55 11.82 25.76
CA ALA A 269 -7.10 12.77 26.80
C ALA A 269 -8.29 13.41 27.54
N ALA A 270 -9.41 13.68 26.85
CA ALA A 270 -10.62 14.22 27.46
C ALA A 270 -11.43 13.17 28.22
N SER A 271 -11.45 11.91 27.74
CA SER A 271 -12.23 10.84 28.37
C SER A 271 -11.72 10.44 29.76
N VAL A 272 -10.41 10.51 30.00
CA VAL A 272 -9.81 10.15 31.29
C VAL A 272 -10.24 11.09 32.43
N PRO A 273 -10.05 12.43 32.33
CA PRO A 273 -10.51 13.34 33.36
C PRO A 273 -12.04 13.38 33.49
N ALA A 274 -12.80 13.23 32.38
CA ALA A 274 -14.25 13.14 32.43
C ALA A 274 -14.73 11.92 33.24
N PHE A 275 -14.09 10.75 33.05
CA PHE A 275 -14.37 9.55 33.82
C PHE A 275 -13.99 9.72 35.31
N ALA A 276 -12.84 10.33 35.59
CA ALA A 276 -12.43 10.66 36.97
C ALA A 276 -13.45 11.61 37.65
N ALA A 277 -13.87 12.69 36.98
CA ALA A 277 -14.88 13.59 37.46
C ALA A 277 -16.23 12.90 37.73
N TRP A 278 -16.65 12.01 36.82
CA TRP A 278 -17.88 11.23 37.00
C TRP A 278 -17.83 10.31 38.23
N LEU A 279 -16.69 9.65 38.48
CA LEU A 279 -16.49 8.82 39.66
C LEU A 279 -16.55 9.65 40.94
N VAL A 280 -15.91 10.84 40.96
CA VAL A 280 -15.91 11.74 42.12
C VAL A 280 -17.31 12.36 42.38
N LEU A 281 -17.93 12.90 41.35
CA LEU A 281 -19.28 13.53 41.47
C LEU A 281 -20.33 12.53 41.92
N GLY A 282 -20.26 11.28 41.46
CA GLY A 282 -21.17 10.25 41.92
C GLY A 282 -20.99 9.87 43.39
N THR A 283 -19.96 10.32 44.09
CA THR A 283 -19.76 10.14 45.54
C THR A 283 -20.33 11.29 46.36
N SER A 284 -20.66 12.42 45.71
CA SER A 284 -21.16 13.64 46.38
C SER A 284 -22.68 13.55 46.59
N ALA A 285 -23.13 13.60 47.84
CA ALA A 285 -24.54 13.69 48.22
C ALA A 285 -25.21 14.98 47.72
N ALA A 286 -24.46 15.96 47.23
CA ALA A 286 -24.94 17.25 46.78
C ALA A 286 -25.38 17.28 45.30
N VAL A 287 -25.12 16.20 44.52
CA VAL A 287 -25.55 16.14 43.11
C VAL A 287 -26.99 15.62 43.04
N PRO A 288 -27.92 16.36 42.44
CA PRO A 288 -29.30 15.89 42.31
C PRO A 288 -29.39 14.57 41.58
N ARG A 289 -30.34 13.72 41.97
CA ARG A 289 -30.66 12.44 41.29
C ARG A 289 -30.91 12.55 39.78
N ALA A 290 -30.88 13.75 39.21
CA ALA A 290 -31.04 14.04 37.78
C ALA A 290 -29.93 13.45 36.88
N LEU A 291 -28.76 13.11 37.42
CA LEU A 291 -27.72 12.36 36.70
C LEU A 291 -27.81 10.89 37.12
N ASP A 292 -28.81 10.19 36.60
CA ASP A 292 -28.88 8.75 36.69
C ASP A 292 -27.54 8.15 36.21
N PRO A 293 -26.82 7.35 37.04
CA PRO A 293 -25.51 6.79 36.69
C PRO A 293 -25.50 6.00 35.37
N VAL A 294 -26.63 5.41 34.97
CA VAL A 294 -26.77 4.71 33.68
C VAL A 294 -26.67 5.69 32.51
N TRP A 295 -27.37 6.77 32.57
CA TRP A 295 -27.40 7.79 31.52
C TRP A 295 -26.04 8.48 31.38
N ALA A 296 -25.42 8.81 32.50
CA ALA A 296 -24.06 9.37 32.49
C ALA A 296 -23.03 8.37 31.94
N GLY A 297 -23.18 7.09 32.29
CA GLY A 297 -22.35 6.02 31.78
C GLY A 297 -22.51 5.80 30.28
N LEU A 298 -23.75 5.71 29.79
CA LEU A 298 -24.06 5.57 28.37
C LEU A 298 -23.65 6.81 27.57
N ALA A 299 -23.91 8.02 28.11
CA ALA A 299 -23.44 9.26 27.50
C ALA A 299 -21.91 9.32 27.42
N GLY A 300 -21.20 8.87 28.46
CA GLY A 300 -19.75 8.78 28.48
C GLY A 300 -19.21 7.81 27.42
N VAL A 301 -19.84 6.64 27.27
CA VAL A 301 -19.48 5.66 26.22
C VAL A 301 -19.76 6.21 24.81
N LEU A 302 -20.89 6.88 24.62
CA LEU A 302 -21.32 7.42 23.32
C LEU A 302 -20.51 8.66 22.90
N VAL A 303 -20.29 9.59 23.85
CA VAL A 303 -19.67 10.89 23.53
C VAL A 303 -18.15 10.86 23.60
N LEU A 304 -17.59 10.24 24.62
CA LEU A 304 -16.14 10.26 24.89
C LEU A 304 -15.44 8.94 24.59
N GLY A 305 -16.21 7.88 24.40
CA GLY A 305 -15.67 6.56 24.13
C GLY A 305 -15.17 6.36 22.70
N TRP A 306 -14.45 5.28 22.51
CA TRP A 306 -14.00 4.85 21.20
C TRP A 306 -15.11 4.69 20.15
N PRO A 307 -16.34 4.18 20.49
CA PRO A 307 -17.45 4.07 19.56
C PRO A 307 -17.88 5.38 18.92
N ALA A 308 -17.91 6.48 19.67
CA ALA A 308 -18.34 7.78 19.16
C ALA A 308 -17.40 8.28 18.04
N LEU A 309 -16.08 8.19 18.23
CA LEU A 309 -15.13 8.57 17.21
C LEU A 309 -15.20 7.66 15.97
N ALA A 310 -15.40 6.35 16.17
CA ALA A 310 -15.58 5.39 15.09
C ALA A 310 -16.87 5.67 14.30
N LEU A 311 -17.95 6.06 14.98
CA LEU A 311 -19.20 6.49 14.37
C LEU A 311 -19.00 7.71 13.46
N VAL A 312 -18.41 8.78 14.01
CA VAL A 312 -18.16 10.02 13.26
C VAL A 312 -17.28 9.75 12.04
N ARG A 313 -16.22 8.96 12.23
CA ARG A 313 -15.34 8.54 11.13
C ARG A 313 -16.09 7.71 10.09
N GLY A 314 -16.89 6.74 10.53
CA GLY A 314 -17.68 5.87 9.65
C GLY A 314 -18.70 6.66 8.83
N VAL A 315 -19.40 7.60 9.43
CA VAL A 315 -20.34 8.52 8.74
C VAL A 315 -19.59 9.40 7.74
N ALA A 316 -18.48 10.03 8.14
CA ALA A 316 -17.69 10.89 7.27
C ALA A 316 -17.10 10.15 6.07
N GLU A 317 -16.63 8.92 6.27
CA GLU A 317 -16.11 8.07 5.19
C GLU A 317 -17.22 7.55 4.27
N SER A 318 -18.38 7.20 4.83
CA SER A 318 -19.56 6.78 4.05
C SER A 318 -20.12 7.92 3.20
N TRP A 319 -20.18 9.12 3.76
CA TRP A 319 -20.57 10.34 3.00
C TRP A 319 -19.63 10.57 1.82
N ARG A 320 -18.34 10.37 2.02
CA ARG A 320 -17.34 10.47 0.95
C ARG A 320 -17.34 9.27 -0.02
N GLY A 321 -18.22 8.29 0.18
CA GLY A 321 -18.37 7.10 -0.69
C GLY A 321 -17.17 6.15 -0.71
N ARG A 322 -16.23 6.27 0.22
CA ARG A 322 -14.92 5.60 0.18
C ARG A 322 -14.89 4.10 0.46
N PRO A 323 -15.69 3.54 1.41
CA PRO A 323 -15.57 2.10 1.70
C PRO A 323 -15.96 1.19 0.53
N LEU A 324 -17.01 1.54 -0.20
CA LEU A 324 -17.52 0.71 -1.30
C LEU A 324 -16.62 0.72 -2.54
N PRO A 325 -16.17 1.90 -3.05
CA PRO A 325 -15.22 1.95 -4.16
C PRO A 325 -13.89 1.26 -3.83
N ALA A 326 -13.41 1.37 -2.59
CA ALA A 326 -12.19 0.71 -2.15
C ALA A 326 -12.31 -0.81 -2.24
N LEU A 327 -13.43 -1.36 -1.76
CA LEU A 327 -13.71 -2.80 -1.82
C LEU A 327 -13.87 -3.28 -3.26
N GLU A 328 -14.55 -2.52 -4.10
CA GLU A 328 -14.74 -2.80 -5.51
C GLU A 328 -13.39 -2.89 -6.25
N GLN A 329 -12.49 -1.94 -6.00
CA GLN A 329 -11.14 -1.97 -6.57
C GLN A 329 -10.32 -3.18 -6.08
N ALA A 330 -10.41 -3.52 -4.80
CA ALA A 330 -9.72 -4.70 -4.27
C ALA A 330 -10.21 -6.01 -4.90
N VAL A 331 -11.51 -6.12 -5.15
CA VAL A 331 -12.10 -7.31 -5.79
C VAL A 331 -11.72 -7.40 -7.27
N LEU A 332 -11.66 -6.27 -7.96
CA LEU A 332 -11.24 -6.20 -9.36
C LEU A 332 -9.75 -6.49 -9.57
N ALA A 333 -8.94 -6.50 -8.52
CA ALA A 333 -7.50 -6.80 -8.60
C ALA A 333 -7.19 -8.26 -9.04
N GLY A 334 -8.20 -9.12 -9.17
CA GLY A 334 -8.06 -10.45 -9.75
C GLY A 334 -7.89 -11.60 -8.76
N PRO A 335 -7.61 -12.83 -9.24
CA PRO A 335 -7.59 -14.05 -8.43
C PRO A 335 -6.32 -14.23 -7.58
N ASP A 336 -5.43 -13.27 -7.55
CA ASP A 336 -4.19 -13.37 -6.76
C ASP A 336 -4.49 -13.57 -5.26
N ARG A 337 -3.74 -14.47 -4.63
CA ARG A 337 -3.86 -14.80 -3.20
C ARG A 337 -3.67 -13.59 -2.30
N VAL A 338 -2.76 -12.67 -2.69
CA VAL A 338 -2.50 -11.44 -1.93
C VAL A 338 -3.69 -10.49 -2.02
N ALA A 339 -4.21 -10.26 -3.22
CA ALA A 339 -5.39 -9.41 -3.45
C ALA A 339 -6.63 -9.94 -2.71
N ARG A 340 -6.88 -11.27 -2.73
CA ARG A 340 -7.98 -11.89 -1.97
C ARG A 340 -7.81 -11.74 -0.47
N ARG A 341 -6.59 -11.93 0.06
CA ARG A 341 -6.29 -11.71 1.46
C ARG A 341 -6.57 -10.27 1.87
N ASP A 342 -6.14 -9.30 1.06
CA ASP A 342 -6.35 -7.89 1.33
C ASP A 342 -7.84 -7.51 1.24
N ALA A 343 -8.58 -8.08 0.28
CA ALA A 343 -10.04 -7.94 0.23
C ALA A 343 -10.71 -8.47 1.50
N GLY A 344 -10.28 -9.62 2.01
CA GLY A 344 -10.76 -10.18 3.29
C GLY A 344 -10.51 -9.25 4.47
N VAL A 345 -9.31 -8.67 4.56
CA VAL A 345 -8.97 -7.70 5.61
C VAL A 345 -9.82 -6.43 5.48
N MET A 346 -10.06 -5.94 4.26
CA MET A 346 -10.93 -4.78 4.03
C MET A 346 -12.37 -5.05 4.47
N LEU A 347 -12.91 -6.23 4.16
CA LEU A 347 -14.23 -6.65 4.62
C LEU A 347 -14.32 -6.71 6.15
N TRP A 348 -13.28 -7.22 6.84
CA TRP A 348 -13.21 -7.19 8.30
C TRP A 348 -13.20 -5.77 8.85
N ILE A 349 -12.50 -4.85 8.20
CA ILE A 349 -12.51 -3.43 8.60
C ILE A 349 -13.89 -2.81 8.44
N VAL A 350 -14.56 -3.07 7.32
CA VAL A 350 -15.93 -2.59 7.07
C VAL A 350 -16.88 -3.18 8.10
N LEU A 351 -16.76 -4.47 8.41
CA LEU A 351 -17.58 -5.15 9.43
C LEU A 351 -17.35 -4.56 10.83
N ILE A 352 -16.10 -4.36 11.24
CA ILE A 352 -15.79 -3.73 12.54
C ILE A 352 -16.35 -2.31 12.59
N ARG A 353 -16.23 -1.53 11.53
CA ARG A 353 -16.83 -0.18 11.46
C ARG A 353 -18.35 -0.23 11.53
N THR A 354 -18.98 -1.17 10.83
CA THR A 354 -20.43 -1.43 10.92
C THR A 354 -20.84 -1.72 12.36
N TRP A 355 -20.13 -2.62 13.02
CA TRP A 355 -20.40 -2.99 14.41
C TRP A 355 -20.18 -1.81 15.36
N THR A 356 -19.12 -1.01 15.18
CA THR A 356 -18.83 0.18 15.99
C THR A 356 -19.85 1.31 15.80
N VAL A 357 -20.59 1.34 14.70
CA VAL A 357 -21.73 2.24 14.47
C VAL A 357 -23.00 1.65 15.09
N LEU A 358 -23.23 0.36 14.90
CA LEU A 358 -24.46 -0.31 15.31
C LEU A 358 -24.61 -0.34 16.84
N VAL A 359 -23.55 -0.64 17.58
CA VAL A 359 -23.60 -0.75 19.05
C VAL A 359 -24.01 0.57 19.73
N PRO A 360 -23.39 1.72 19.45
CA PRO A 360 -23.82 2.99 20.04
C PRO A 360 -25.23 3.40 19.61
N LEU A 361 -25.61 3.12 18.35
CA LEU A 361 -26.97 3.40 17.86
C LEU A 361 -28.02 2.61 18.62
N VAL A 362 -27.79 1.30 18.78
CA VAL A 362 -28.66 0.39 19.53
C VAL A 362 -28.70 0.78 21.02
N GLY A 363 -27.54 1.07 21.61
CA GLY A 363 -27.46 1.55 23.00
C GLY A 363 -28.19 2.88 23.22
N GLY A 364 -28.00 3.82 22.31
CA GLY A 364 -28.71 5.11 22.34
C GLY A 364 -30.23 4.97 22.15
N ALA A 365 -30.65 4.08 21.24
CA ALA A 365 -32.06 3.79 21.02
C ALA A 365 -32.70 3.16 22.26
N LEU A 366 -32.05 2.19 22.89
CA LEU A 366 -32.51 1.59 24.15
C LEU A 366 -32.66 2.64 25.26
N ALA A 367 -31.72 3.57 25.28
CA ALA A 367 -31.61 4.51 26.37
C ALA A 367 -32.54 5.74 26.21
N VAL A 368 -32.72 6.24 24.99
CA VAL A 368 -33.40 7.54 24.74
C VAL A 368 -34.78 7.34 24.09
N GLU A 369 -34.78 6.73 22.90
CA GLU A 369 -35.99 6.57 22.09
C GLU A 369 -35.88 5.23 21.34
N PRO A 370 -36.62 4.20 21.83
CA PRO A 370 -36.53 2.86 21.24
C PRO A 370 -36.78 2.79 19.73
N ARG A 371 -37.65 3.67 19.21
CA ARG A 371 -38.00 3.74 17.79
C ARG A 371 -36.81 4.14 16.92
N ALA A 372 -35.80 4.83 17.47
CA ALA A 372 -34.57 5.20 16.77
C ALA A 372 -33.76 3.98 16.31
N ALA A 373 -34.01 2.79 16.92
CA ALA A 373 -33.40 1.54 16.50
C ALA A 373 -33.70 1.15 15.03
N VAL A 374 -34.73 1.71 14.41
CA VAL A 374 -35.04 1.52 12.98
C VAL A 374 -33.86 1.94 12.10
N ALA A 375 -33.12 2.97 12.49
CA ALA A 375 -31.92 3.41 11.78
C ALA A 375 -30.82 2.32 11.73
N ALA A 376 -30.85 1.33 12.64
CA ALA A 376 -29.93 0.21 12.63
C ALA A 376 -30.02 -0.64 11.33
N LEU A 377 -31.17 -0.65 10.65
CA LEU A 377 -31.36 -1.39 9.40
C LEU A 377 -30.46 -0.91 8.26
N ALA A 378 -30.10 0.37 8.25
CA ALA A 378 -29.23 0.95 7.22
C ALA A 378 -27.75 0.62 7.44
N VAL A 379 -27.35 0.33 8.69
CA VAL A 379 -25.94 0.19 9.07
C VAL A 379 -25.24 -1.04 8.44
N PRO A 380 -25.87 -2.23 8.31
CA PRO A 380 -25.25 -3.40 7.67
C PRO A 380 -25.07 -3.29 6.16
N TYR A 381 -25.73 -2.34 5.50
CA TYR A 381 -25.74 -2.24 4.03
C TYR A 381 -24.35 -2.28 3.37
N PRO A 382 -23.32 -1.54 3.86
CA PRO A 382 -21.99 -1.59 3.26
C PRO A 382 -21.34 -2.97 3.33
N VAL A 383 -21.52 -3.71 4.43
CA VAL A 383 -20.97 -5.07 4.61
C VAL A 383 -21.67 -6.05 3.68
N VAL A 384 -23.02 -6.03 3.66
CA VAL A 384 -23.81 -6.92 2.82
C VAL A 384 -23.47 -6.71 1.36
N ARG A 385 -23.50 -5.47 0.89
CA ARG A 385 -23.14 -5.12 -0.47
C ARG A 385 -21.71 -5.50 -0.81
N GLY A 386 -20.78 -5.30 0.12
CA GLY A 386 -19.38 -5.68 -0.03
C GLY A 386 -19.21 -7.19 -0.18
N CYS A 387 -19.80 -7.99 0.71
CA CYS A 387 -19.75 -9.45 0.64
C CYS A 387 -20.38 -10.00 -0.64
N LEU A 388 -21.52 -9.46 -1.05
CA LEU A 388 -22.22 -9.89 -2.28
C LEU A 388 -21.41 -9.56 -3.54
N ARG A 389 -20.86 -8.34 -3.65
CA ARG A 389 -20.03 -7.93 -4.80
C ARG A 389 -18.71 -8.68 -4.86
N ALA A 390 -18.06 -8.84 -3.72
CA ALA A 390 -16.78 -9.54 -3.63
C ALA A 390 -16.91 -11.04 -3.94
N ARG A 391 -18.11 -11.62 -3.83
CA ARG A 391 -18.32 -13.09 -3.83
C ARG A 391 -17.29 -13.80 -2.96
N TYR A 392 -16.91 -13.13 -1.87
CA TYR A 392 -15.81 -13.56 -1.01
C TYR A 392 -16.25 -14.75 -0.16
N ARG A 393 -15.58 -15.89 -0.31
CA ARG A 393 -15.90 -17.13 0.41
C ARG A 393 -14.72 -17.69 1.21
N ASP A 394 -13.58 -17.02 1.18
CA ASP A 394 -12.32 -17.57 1.71
C ASP A 394 -12.25 -17.52 3.26
N ASP A 395 -13.07 -16.70 3.92
CA ASP A 395 -13.12 -16.60 5.39
C ASP A 395 -14.53 -16.83 5.93
N VAL A 396 -14.81 -18.05 6.35
CA VAL A 396 -16.11 -18.45 6.91
C VAL A 396 -16.47 -17.64 8.16
N TRP A 397 -15.48 -17.29 8.98
CA TRP A 397 -15.69 -16.48 10.18
C TRP A 397 -16.23 -15.09 9.86
N LEU A 398 -15.71 -14.50 8.80
CA LEU A 398 -16.20 -13.22 8.29
C LEU A 398 -17.66 -13.30 7.86
N LEU A 399 -17.99 -14.36 7.09
CA LEU A 399 -19.35 -14.56 6.60
C LEU A 399 -20.34 -14.78 7.75
N VAL A 400 -19.96 -15.58 8.74
CA VAL A 400 -20.80 -15.82 9.93
C VAL A 400 -20.99 -14.53 10.73
N ALA A 401 -19.92 -13.74 10.96
CA ALA A 401 -20.02 -12.49 11.67
C ALA A 401 -20.89 -11.47 10.90
N ALA A 402 -20.72 -11.36 9.57
CA ALA A 402 -21.55 -10.50 8.74
C ALA A 402 -23.02 -10.94 8.70
N ALA A 403 -23.27 -12.26 8.65
CA ALA A 403 -24.61 -12.82 8.71
C ALA A 403 -25.30 -12.57 10.06
N LEU A 404 -24.57 -12.49 11.16
CA LEU A 404 -25.13 -12.17 12.48
C LEU A 404 -25.51 -10.69 12.63
N VAL A 405 -24.77 -9.78 11.99
CA VAL A 405 -25.03 -8.33 12.10
C VAL A 405 -26.37 -7.93 11.47
N VAL A 406 -26.80 -8.61 10.39
CA VAL A 406 -28.07 -8.31 9.72
C VAL A 406 -29.28 -8.63 10.61
N PRO A 407 -29.47 -9.88 11.13
CA PRO A 407 -30.57 -10.18 12.01
C PRO A 407 -30.48 -9.43 13.34
N ALA A 408 -29.28 -9.09 13.82
CA ALA A 408 -29.10 -8.24 14.98
C ALA A 408 -29.73 -6.86 14.77
N ALA A 409 -29.45 -6.20 13.65
CA ALA A 409 -30.02 -4.92 13.31
C ALA A 409 -31.55 -5.01 13.14
N ALA A 410 -32.05 -6.05 12.48
CA ALA A 410 -33.48 -6.27 12.26
C ALA A 410 -34.21 -6.54 13.58
N ALA A 411 -33.66 -7.36 14.47
CA ALA A 411 -34.25 -7.67 15.77
C ALA A 411 -34.26 -6.44 16.68
N CYS A 412 -33.19 -5.64 16.72
CA CYS A 412 -33.18 -4.38 17.46
C CYS A 412 -34.20 -3.37 16.93
N ALA A 413 -34.36 -3.25 15.61
CA ALA A 413 -35.36 -2.39 14.99
C ALA A 413 -36.79 -2.87 15.31
N ALA A 414 -37.04 -4.18 15.22
CA ALA A 414 -38.33 -4.77 15.63
C ALA A 414 -38.61 -4.57 17.12
N GLY A 415 -37.61 -4.72 17.99
CA GLY A 415 -37.71 -4.44 19.42
C GLY A 415 -38.10 -3.00 19.71
N GLY A 416 -37.52 -2.05 18.99
CA GLY A 416 -37.83 -0.62 19.10
C GLY A 416 -39.21 -0.23 18.58
N LEU A 417 -39.66 -0.83 17.49
CA LEU A 417 -40.96 -0.57 16.88
C LEU A 417 -42.13 -1.22 17.66
N LEU A 418 -41.93 -2.48 18.04
CA LEU A 418 -43.00 -3.32 18.63
C LEU A 418 -42.99 -3.29 20.16
N GLY A 419 -42.04 -2.63 20.80
CA GLY A 419 -41.85 -2.64 22.25
C GLY A 419 -41.49 -4.03 22.81
N SER A 420 -41.00 -4.96 21.96
CA SER A 420 -40.77 -6.34 22.33
C SER A 420 -39.42 -6.54 23.01
N ALA A 421 -39.45 -6.85 24.31
CA ALA A 421 -38.22 -7.21 25.07
C ALA A 421 -37.52 -8.42 24.51
N TRP A 422 -38.24 -9.36 23.93
CA TRP A 422 -37.68 -10.54 23.30
C TRP A 422 -36.84 -10.22 22.04
N ALA A 423 -37.39 -9.34 21.20
CA ALA A 423 -36.66 -8.88 20.01
C ALA A 423 -35.37 -8.15 20.38
N TRP A 424 -35.41 -7.31 21.43
CA TRP A 424 -34.22 -6.66 21.97
C TRP A 424 -33.18 -7.66 22.45
N ARG A 425 -33.60 -8.68 23.24
CA ARG A 425 -32.69 -9.74 23.72
C ARG A 425 -32.07 -10.52 22.56
N ALA A 426 -32.86 -10.87 21.55
CA ALA A 426 -32.37 -11.55 20.34
C ALA A 426 -31.35 -10.69 19.56
N GLY A 427 -31.64 -9.40 19.39
CA GLY A 427 -30.73 -8.48 18.71
C GLY A 427 -29.41 -8.29 19.44
N LEU A 428 -29.45 -8.04 20.75
CA LEU A 428 -28.26 -7.91 21.60
C LEU A 428 -27.47 -9.23 21.68
N GLY A 429 -28.16 -10.39 21.75
CA GLY A 429 -27.55 -11.71 21.70
C GLY A 429 -26.80 -11.93 20.39
N ALA A 430 -27.38 -11.56 19.24
CA ALA A 430 -26.74 -11.67 17.95
C ALA A 430 -25.52 -10.72 17.82
N LEU A 431 -25.58 -9.51 18.39
CA LEU A 431 -24.41 -8.61 18.46
C LEU A 431 -23.29 -9.21 19.32
N GLY A 432 -23.65 -9.80 20.47
CA GLY A 432 -22.69 -10.51 21.32
C GLY A 432 -22.10 -11.73 20.63
N ALA A 433 -22.89 -12.50 19.89
CA ALA A 433 -22.41 -13.63 19.09
C ALA A 433 -21.42 -13.21 18.01
N ALA A 434 -21.65 -12.06 17.33
CA ALA A 434 -20.68 -11.52 16.37
C ALA A 434 -19.33 -11.20 17.02
N VAL A 435 -19.33 -10.68 18.26
CA VAL A 435 -18.10 -10.47 19.05
C VAL A 435 -17.45 -11.80 19.42
N ALA A 436 -18.23 -12.79 19.82
CA ALA A 436 -17.70 -14.11 20.14
C ALA A 436 -17.04 -14.79 18.93
N VAL A 437 -17.62 -14.67 17.74
CA VAL A 437 -17.02 -15.14 16.47
C VAL A 437 -15.69 -14.44 16.21
N PHE A 438 -15.62 -13.13 16.40
CA PHE A 438 -14.39 -12.37 16.25
C PHE A 438 -13.32 -12.78 17.26
N ALA A 439 -13.70 -12.95 18.52
CA ALA A 439 -12.80 -13.40 19.58
C ALA A 439 -12.28 -14.84 19.35
N ALA A 440 -13.16 -15.75 18.93
CA ALA A 440 -12.79 -17.12 18.59
C ALA A 440 -11.81 -17.19 17.41
N ARG A 441 -12.04 -16.38 16.37
CA ARG A 441 -11.10 -16.24 15.25
C ARG A 441 -9.75 -15.71 15.72
N ALA A 442 -9.76 -14.74 16.62
CA ALA A 442 -8.55 -14.16 17.19
C ALA A 442 -7.76 -15.16 18.03
N ALA A 443 -8.45 -15.90 18.90
CA ALA A 443 -7.85 -16.94 19.73
C ALA A 443 -7.24 -18.04 18.87
N ARG A 444 -7.96 -18.50 17.84
CA ARG A 444 -7.45 -19.51 16.89
C ARG A 444 -6.21 -19.01 16.14
N ALA A 445 -6.19 -17.75 15.70
CA ALA A 445 -5.02 -17.18 15.02
C ALA A 445 -3.82 -17.11 15.98
N TRP A 446 -4.05 -16.71 17.23
CA TRP A 446 -3.01 -16.68 18.26
C TRP A 446 -2.46 -18.08 18.57
N TRP A 447 -3.34 -19.06 18.74
CA TRP A 447 -2.96 -20.47 19.00
C TRP A 447 -2.08 -21.06 17.89
N ARG A 448 -2.34 -20.68 16.63
CA ARG A 448 -1.57 -21.13 15.46
C ARG A 448 -0.32 -20.30 15.18
N GLY A 449 0.06 -19.37 16.06
CA GLY A 449 1.18 -18.46 15.85
C GLY A 449 0.98 -17.43 14.72
N GLY A 450 -0.25 -17.34 14.20
CA GLY A 450 -0.59 -16.38 13.17
C GLY A 450 -0.86 -14.96 13.71
N PRO A 451 -0.81 -13.93 12.86
CA PRO A 451 -1.21 -12.60 13.26
C PRO A 451 -2.71 -12.58 13.59
N GLY A 452 -3.06 -12.06 14.76
CA GLY A 452 -4.46 -11.84 15.13
C GLY A 452 -5.18 -10.89 14.18
N PRO A 453 -6.54 -10.90 14.14
CA PRO A 453 -7.32 -10.09 13.19
C PRO A 453 -7.03 -8.59 13.28
N TRP A 454 -6.67 -8.10 14.45
CA TRP A 454 -6.23 -6.71 14.67
C TRP A 454 -4.77 -6.44 14.33
N ARG A 455 -3.95 -7.48 14.15
CA ARG A 455 -2.56 -7.42 13.70
C ARG A 455 -2.41 -7.78 12.22
N ALA A 456 -3.46 -8.32 11.60
CA ALA A 456 -3.49 -8.50 10.16
C ALA A 456 -3.50 -7.11 9.50
N SER A 457 -2.32 -6.50 9.45
CA SER A 457 -2.14 -5.31 8.64
C SER A 457 -2.46 -5.67 7.20
N LEU A 458 -3.25 -4.86 6.54
CA LEU A 458 -3.35 -4.85 5.09
C LEU A 458 -1.93 -4.83 4.54
N VAL A 459 -1.58 -5.80 3.74
CA VAL A 459 -0.29 -5.83 3.08
C VAL A 459 -0.51 -5.17 1.73
N MET A 460 0.23 -4.09 1.44
CA MET A 460 0.27 -3.57 0.07
C MET A 460 0.62 -4.72 -0.86
N CYS A 461 -0.05 -4.82 -1.97
CA CYS A 461 0.41 -5.63 -3.06
C CYS A 461 1.78 -5.09 -3.47
N ASP A 462 2.78 -5.92 -3.41
CA ASP A 462 4.17 -5.56 -3.70
C ASP A 462 4.66 -6.57 -4.74
N LEU A 463 4.20 -6.35 -5.98
CA LEU A 463 4.65 -7.14 -7.11
C LEU A 463 6.10 -6.79 -7.46
N PRO A 464 6.84 -7.73 -8.06
CA PRO A 464 8.22 -7.51 -8.45
C PRO A 464 8.32 -6.39 -9.50
N MET A 465 8.79 -5.23 -9.06
CA MET A 465 9.01 -4.08 -9.94
C MET A 465 10.39 -4.12 -10.57
N GLY A 466 10.48 -3.78 -11.86
CA GLY A 466 11.72 -3.73 -12.59
C GLY A 466 12.22 -5.10 -13.08
N ALA A 467 11.31 -6.07 -13.19
CA ALA A 467 11.62 -7.40 -13.73
C ALA A 467 11.50 -7.47 -15.27
N GLU A 468 10.97 -6.43 -15.90
CA GLU A 468 10.70 -6.39 -17.33
C GLU A 468 11.98 -6.61 -18.15
N PRO A 469 11.92 -7.40 -19.26
CA PRO A 469 13.07 -7.65 -20.11
C PRO A 469 13.70 -6.36 -20.64
N SER A 470 15.03 -6.31 -20.69
CA SER A 470 15.74 -5.19 -21.32
C SER A 470 15.65 -5.29 -22.84
N VAL A 471 15.65 -4.12 -23.49
CA VAL A 471 15.72 -4.03 -24.94
C VAL A 471 17.20 -3.97 -25.34
N ALA A 472 17.73 -5.07 -25.88
CA ALA A 472 19.09 -5.13 -26.40
C ALA A 472 19.10 -4.87 -27.92
N LEU A 473 20.15 -4.24 -28.39
CA LEU A 473 20.42 -4.08 -29.82
C LEU A 473 20.91 -5.43 -30.38
N THR A 474 20.21 -5.98 -31.36
CA THR A 474 20.65 -7.20 -32.06
C THR A 474 21.95 -6.95 -32.82
N ALA A 475 22.69 -8.02 -33.16
CA ALA A 475 23.94 -7.90 -33.92
C ALA A 475 23.74 -7.14 -35.24
N GLU A 476 22.65 -7.42 -35.94
CA GLU A 476 22.29 -6.75 -37.20
C GLU A 476 22.05 -5.24 -37.01
N VAL A 477 21.32 -4.87 -35.96
CA VAL A 477 21.04 -3.45 -35.62
C VAL A 477 22.32 -2.74 -35.25
N ARG A 478 23.20 -3.38 -34.46
CA ARG A 478 24.50 -2.81 -34.10
C ARG A 478 25.37 -2.59 -35.34
N GLN A 479 25.41 -3.56 -36.23
CA GLN A 479 26.16 -3.50 -37.48
C GLN A 479 25.62 -2.38 -38.38
N ALA A 480 24.30 -2.26 -38.55
CA ALA A 480 23.69 -1.20 -39.36
C ALA A 480 24.02 0.19 -38.84
N ILE A 481 23.96 0.42 -37.54
CA ILE A 481 24.29 1.70 -36.92
C ILE A 481 25.79 2.00 -37.02
N SER A 482 26.64 1.01 -36.75
CA SER A 482 28.12 1.18 -36.77
C SER A 482 28.67 1.47 -38.17
N HIS A 483 28.02 0.99 -39.23
CA HIS A 483 28.43 1.24 -40.60
C HIS A 483 27.73 2.44 -41.24
N ALA A 484 26.73 3.02 -40.56
CA ALA A 484 26.07 4.21 -41.06
C ALA A 484 27.03 5.42 -41.02
N ARG A 485 27.13 6.16 -42.12
CA ARG A 485 27.93 7.42 -42.18
C ARG A 485 27.41 8.49 -41.26
N GLY A 486 26.15 8.43 -40.89
CA GLY A 486 25.44 9.33 -39.98
C GLY A 486 24.05 8.75 -39.70
N VAL A 487 23.46 9.17 -38.61
CA VAL A 487 22.11 8.81 -38.20
C VAL A 487 21.26 10.06 -38.08
N VAL A 488 19.95 9.88 -38.16
CA VAL A 488 19.00 10.96 -37.86
C VAL A 488 18.55 10.81 -36.40
N LEU A 489 18.86 11.84 -35.63
CA LEU A 489 18.41 11.94 -34.23
C LEU A 489 17.13 12.79 -34.20
N SER A 490 16.02 12.17 -33.78
CA SER A 490 14.74 12.86 -33.55
C SER A 490 14.53 13.09 -32.06
N TYR A 491 14.15 14.30 -31.70
CA TYR A 491 13.93 14.74 -30.30
C TYR A 491 12.80 15.77 -30.26
N GLY A 492 12.25 16.01 -29.08
CA GLY A 492 11.25 17.05 -28.85
C GLY A 492 11.89 18.32 -28.32
N ASP A 493 11.49 19.48 -28.85
CA ASP A 493 11.73 20.75 -28.23
C ASP A 493 10.40 21.42 -27.79
N GLY A 494 10.47 22.59 -27.18
CA GLY A 494 9.26 23.31 -26.75
C GLY A 494 8.31 23.72 -27.89
N LEU A 495 8.74 23.60 -29.14
CA LEU A 495 7.99 23.96 -30.37
C LEU A 495 7.47 22.71 -31.11
N GLY A 496 7.92 21.52 -30.76
CA GLY A 496 7.49 20.25 -31.35
C GLY A 496 8.64 19.30 -31.69
N PRO A 497 8.39 18.29 -32.54
CA PRO A 497 9.40 17.32 -32.92
C PRO A 497 10.45 17.95 -33.87
N ARG A 498 11.71 17.70 -33.59
CA ARG A 498 12.87 18.09 -34.40
C ARG A 498 13.64 16.86 -34.86
N ALA A 499 14.40 17.01 -35.91
CA ALA A 499 15.33 16.01 -36.41
C ALA A 499 16.66 16.68 -36.79
N ALA A 500 17.76 16.08 -36.37
CA ALA A 500 19.11 16.56 -36.67
C ALA A 500 20.01 15.39 -37.09
N GLY A 501 21.04 15.68 -37.89
CA GLY A 501 22.09 14.71 -38.18
C GLY A 501 22.97 14.51 -36.94
N ALA A 502 23.33 13.25 -36.65
CA ALA A 502 24.23 12.88 -35.56
C ALA A 502 25.20 11.79 -36.02
N ALA A 503 26.38 11.74 -35.38
CA ALA A 503 27.27 10.61 -35.51
C ALA A 503 26.92 9.59 -34.42
N ALA A 504 26.85 8.29 -34.77
CA ALA A 504 26.53 7.21 -33.85
C ALA A 504 27.68 6.21 -33.77
N THR A 505 27.93 5.73 -32.56
CA THR A 505 28.85 4.63 -32.30
C THR A 505 28.19 3.63 -31.39
N VAL A 506 28.45 2.35 -31.61
CA VAL A 506 27.99 1.27 -30.72
C VAL A 506 29.23 0.66 -30.09
N THR A 507 29.30 0.65 -28.77
CA THR A 507 30.40 0.06 -28.02
C THR A 507 30.41 -1.47 -28.14
N SER A 508 31.52 -2.13 -27.77
CA SER A 508 31.59 -3.59 -27.69
C SER A 508 30.56 -4.20 -26.75
N THR A 509 30.17 -3.45 -25.72
CA THR A 509 29.10 -3.81 -24.75
C THR A 509 27.68 -3.56 -25.28
N GLY A 510 27.52 -3.07 -26.52
CA GLY A 510 26.20 -2.83 -27.14
C GLY A 510 25.56 -1.49 -26.76
N GLU A 511 26.32 -0.57 -26.17
CA GLU A 511 25.84 0.75 -25.78
C GLU A 511 25.88 1.71 -26.99
N LEU A 512 24.77 2.40 -27.23
CA LEU A 512 24.65 3.40 -28.29
C LEU A 512 25.06 4.79 -27.76
N ARG A 513 26.07 5.38 -28.42
CA ARG A 513 26.58 6.73 -28.13
C ARG A 513 26.43 7.62 -29.34
N LEU A 514 25.99 8.87 -29.12
CA LEU A 514 25.75 9.85 -30.16
C LEU A 514 26.56 11.12 -29.93
N ILE A 515 27.02 11.70 -31.00
CA ILE A 515 27.56 13.05 -31.04
C ILE A 515 26.57 13.88 -31.86
N ALA A 516 25.95 14.91 -31.26
CA ALA A 516 24.94 15.76 -31.86
C ALA A 516 25.26 17.22 -31.65
N GLY A 517 24.59 18.12 -32.37
CA GLY A 517 24.76 19.58 -32.25
C GLY A 517 24.21 20.13 -30.92
N ALA A 518 24.62 21.33 -30.53
CA ALA A 518 24.28 21.96 -29.26
C ALA A 518 22.76 22.10 -29.02
N GLU A 519 21.97 22.40 -30.06
CA GLU A 519 20.51 22.49 -29.96
C GLU A 519 19.87 21.17 -29.48
N ALA A 520 20.36 20.04 -29.97
CA ALA A 520 19.88 18.73 -29.54
C ALA A 520 20.23 18.47 -28.07
N TRP A 521 21.39 18.90 -27.60
CA TRP A 521 21.79 18.76 -26.20
C TRP A 521 20.87 19.52 -25.25
N GLU A 522 20.55 20.78 -25.59
CA GLU A 522 19.63 21.59 -24.76
C GLU A 522 18.23 21.00 -24.72
N ALA A 523 17.70 20.56 -25.86
CA ALA A 523 16.39 19.93 -25.93
C ALA A 523 16.32 18.60 -25.15
N ILE A 524 17.35 17.76 -25.26
CA ILE A 524 17.45 16.47 -24.58
C ILE A 524 17.59 16.66 -23.06
N ALA A 525 18.20 17.74 -22.60
CA ALA A 525 18.24 18.05 -21.17
C ALA A 525 16.82 18.29 -20.59
N ALA A 526 15.92 18.86 -21.39
CA ALA A 526 14.52 19.10 -21.03
C ALA A 526 13.67 17.81 -21.17
N ASP A 527 13.72 17.15 -22.34
CA ASP A 527 13.05 15.87 -22.60
C ASP A 527 14.05 14.84 -23.17
N PRO A 528 14.49 13.86 -22.37
CA PRO A 528 15.54 12.94 -22.78
C PRO A 528 15.08 11.83 -23.74
N ARG A 529 13.82 11.80 -24.13
CA ARG A 529 13.29 10.82 -25.07
C ARG A 529 13.71 11.13 -26.49
N VAL A 530 14.31 10.17 -27.14
CA VAL A 530 14.83 10.30 -28.49
C VAL A 530 14.48 9.11 -29.37
N ALA A 531 14.50 9.32 -30.68
CA ALA A 531 14.52 8.25 -31.66
C ALA A 531 15.72 8.43 -32.59
N VAL A 532 16.48 7.37 -32.77
CA VAL A 532 17.66 7.30 -33.65
C VAL A 532 17.30 6.45 -34.84
N PHE A 533 17.33 7.04 -36.02
CA PHE A 533 17.03 6.36 -37.27
C PHE A 533 18.32 6.18 -38.08
N ALA A 534 18.53 4.95 -38.53
CA ALA A 534 19.63 4.59 -39.43
C ALA A 534 19.09 3.76 -40.60
N ALA A 535 19.59 4.06 -41.80
CA ALA A 535 19.38 3.22 -42.97
C ALA A 535 20.55 2.21 -43.06
N ASP A 536 20.27 0.97 -43.42
CA ASP A 536 21.33 0.00 -43.68
C ASP A 536 22.22 0.47 -44.88
N PRO A 537 23.49 0.77 -44.63
CA PRO A 537 24.37 1.30 -45.69
C PRO A 537 24.81 0.23 -46.68
N LEU A 538 24.78 -1.05 -46.28
CA LEU A 538 25.31 -2.16 -47.07
C LEU A 538 24.28 -2.70 -48.07
N GLN A 539 23.09 -2.97 -47.61
CA GLN A 539 22.06 -3.59 -48.44
C GLN A 539 20.95 -2.64 -48.88
N ARG A 540 20.79 -1.47 -48.23
CA ARG A 540 19.75 -0.46 -48.49
C ARG A 540 18.33 -1.05 -48.54
N ARG A 541 18.11 -2.17 -47.87
CA ARG A 541 16.83 -2.89 -47.86
C ARG A 541 16.04 -2.61 -46.63
N PHE A 542 16.67 -2.42 -45.49
CA PHE A 542 15.99 -2.18 -44.23
C PHE A 542 16.46 -0.89 -43.57
N TRP A 543 15.62 -0.40 -42.69
CA TRP A 543 15.89 0.72 -41.81
C TRP A 543 15.75 0.28 -40.35
N VAL A 544 16.44 0.95 -39.48
CA VAL A 544 16.42 0.73 -38.04
C VAL A 544 16.01 2.00 -37.35
N GLU A 545 15.04 1.93 -36.44
CA GLU A 545 14.69 3.00 -35.52
C GLU A 545 14.89 2.49 -34.09
N VAL A 546 15.77 3.17 -33.35
CA VAL A 546 16.01 2.90 -31.92
C VAL A 546 15.38 4.03 -31.13
N ARG A 547 14.27 3.76 -30.47
CA ARG A 547 13.67 4.68 -29.48
C ARG A 547 14.30 4.45 -28.14
N GLY A 548 14.61 5.51 -27.41
CA GLY A 548 15.29 5.40 -26.14
C GLY A 548 15.37 6.69 -25.36
N VAL A 549 16.13 6.65 -24.29
CA VAL A 549 16.42 7.76 -23.41
C VAL A 549 17.87 8.14 -23.56
N ALA A 550 18.14 9.38 -24.00
CA ALA A 550 19.49 9.93 -24.17
C ALA A 550 19.87 10.73 -22.92
N LEU A 551 21.03 10.43 -22.36
CA LEU A 551 21.59 11.16 -21.23
C LEU A 551 23.00 11.62 -21.55
N ALA A 552 23.35 12.82 -21.07
CA ALA A 552 24.68 13.38 -21.24
C ALA A 552 25.73 12.56 -20.45
N ASP A 553 26.78 12.13 -21.10
CA ASP A 553 27.91 11.44 -20.48
C ASP A 553 29.22 11.83 -21.18
N SER A 554 30.08 12.56 -20.49
CA SER A 554 31.46 12.87 -20.91
C SER A 554 31.58 13.39 -22.36
N GLY A 555 30.66 14.28 -22.79
CA GLY A 555 30.70 14.89 -24.13
C GLY A 555 30.00 14.09 -25.23
N VAL A 556 29.37 12.96 -24.89
CA VAL A 556 28.52 12.17 -25.77
C VAL A 556 27.12 11.99 -25.17
N LEU A 557 26.13 11.75 -26.01
CA LEU A 557 24.81 11.34 -25.58
C LEU A 557 24.75 9.81 -25.51
N ARG A 558 24.61 9.27 -24.33
CA ARG A 558 24.44 7.85 -24.09
C ARG A 558 22.96 7.49 -24.20
N VAL A 559 22.60 6.65 -25.18
CA VAL A 559 21.23 6.25 -25.45
C VAL A 559 20.94 4.87 -24.87
N THR A 560 19.98 4.81 -23.95
CA THR A 560 19.44 3.54 -23.45
C THR A 560 18.23 3.16 -24.29
N PRO A 561 18.24 2.06 -25.06
CA PRO A 561 17.11 1.65 -25.88
C PRO A 561 15.89 1.27 -25.05
N THR A 562 14.72 1.74 -25.45
CA THR A 562 13.42 1.34 -24.89
C THR A 562 12.61 0.52 -25.90
N ARG A 563 12.85 0.73 -27.19
CA ARG A 563 12.23 -0.01 -28.28
C ARG A 563 13.13 0.02 -29.53
N VAL A 564 13.20 -1.09 -30.21
CA VAL A 564 13.89 -1.21 -31.51
C VAL A 564 12.88 -1.65 -32.56
N LEU A 565 12.80 -0.90 -33.65
CA LEU A 565 11.97 -1.20 -34.80
C LEU A 565 12.89 -1.42 -36.00
N VAL A 566 12.63 -2.47 -36.74
CA VAL A 566 13.32 -2.79 -37.98
C VAL A 566 12.24 -2.94 -39.06
N GLY A 567 12.38 -2.25 -40.15
CA GLY A 567 11.44 -2.31 -41.27
C GLY A 567 12.16 -2.34 -42.60
N GLU A 568 11.50 -2.87 -43.60
CA GLU A 568 12.00 -2.86 -44.95
C GLU A 568 11.49 -1.64 -45.72
N TYR A 569 12.33 -1.07 -46.59
CA TYR A 569 11.86 -0.08 -47.52
C TYR A 569 10.91 -0.71 -48.54
N PRO A 570 9.75 -0.11 -48.82
CA PRO A 570 8.87 -0.59 -49.87
C PRO A 570 9.64 -0.69 -51.19
N GLY A 571 9.80 -1.93 -51.68
CA GLY A 571 10.57 -2.21 -52.87
C GLY A 571 10.00 -1.46 -54.08
N ARG A 572 10.88 -1.03 -54.99
CA ARG A 572 10.49 -0.43 -56.30
C ARG A 572 9.74 -1.41 -57.24
N HIS A 573 9.25 -2.52 -56.71
CA HIS A 573 8.64 -3.60 -57.52
C HIS A 573 7.10 -3.59 -57.44
N GLN A 574 6.49 -2.45 -57.67
CA GLN A 574 5.10 -2.44 -58.12
C GLN A 574 4.95 -1.36 -59.22
N ARG A 575 5.76 -1.43 -60.25
CA ARG A 575 5.44 -0.92 -61.55
C ARG A 575 5.61 -2.07 -62.53
N ARG A 576 4.59 -2.87 -62.69
CA ARG A 576 4.22 -3.56 -63.91
C ARG A 576 2.69 -3.56 -64.00
#